data_7e08e39bf5bedf8017e7c1f97e304426
#
_entry.id   7e08e39bf5bedf8017e7c1f97e304426
#
_cell.length_a   1.000
_cell.length_b   1.000
_cell.length_c   1.000
_cell.angle_alpha   90.00
_cell.angle_beta   90.00
_cell.angle_gamma   90.00
#
_symmetry.space_group_name_H-M   'P 1'
#
loop_
_entity.id
_entity.type
_entity.pdbx_description
1 polymer ?
#
loop_
_entity_poly.entity_id
_entity_poly.type
_entity_poly.pdbx_seq_one_letter_code
_entity_poly.pdbx_strand_id
1 'polypeptide(L)'
;DNGFNLAVKVMGSASARTDAKKVVIFFTDGSPTSSNGFEKEVANNAVTAAKKLKDGGAAVYSIGIFASANPSSLSSNENQFMHAVSSNFPKATKYNQRGEGNIKAGYYKSATNASELNAIFDEIEKSETTTSAYINVVMEDTLSEYAELAGSDYKVVAKDSSGQAVALTKDVDYTLTYDENAKKFTVRFLKALAHNVTYTLEYNVKPTQNAYNDYASNLNTGKDGYAGVKGDADTDLDGNTTSSNQPGFHSNDSACLSYTADGVDHACGGNPYPHPVIQVVSSTLHIEKQWSGDGDKPESITVDIKQGGNSYKTVTLKSDANGNWSTDVIIPAGAAKTYTVTETEPENHQWKASYQHKVGNGALADGNVVTVPESMASQNATVVITNTLKTATLKNAIGVKKELVGRDWKDSDEFTFKLKADD
;
A
#
# COMPACT_ATOMS: atom_id res chain seq x y z
N ASP A 1 -13.48 -39.04 -32.05
CA ASP A 1 -14.33 -37.85 -31.94
C ASP A 1 -14.57 -37.44 -30.48
N ASN A 2 -14.67 -38.42 -29.52
CA ASN A 2 -14.99 -38.15 -28.12
C ASN A 2 -13.98 -37.22 -27.44
N GLY A 3 -12.69 -37.36 -27.70
CA GLY A 3 -11.65 -36.48 -27.14
C GLY A 3 -11.82 -35.02 -27.54
N PHE A 4 -12.09 -34.77 -28.85
CA PHE A 4 -12.36 -33.42 -29.35
C PHE A 4 -13.67 -32.85 -28.81
N ASN A 5 -14.71 -33.65 -28.64
CA ASN A 5 -15.97 -33.22 -28.04
C ASN A 5 -15.78 -32.83 -26.54
N LEU A 6 -14.92 -33.56 -25.82
CA LEU A 6 -14.57 -33.22 -24.45
C LEU A 6 -13.76 -31.90 -24.40
N ALA A 7 -12.78 -31.73 -25.30
CA ALA A 7 -12.02 -30.50 -25.42
C ALA A 7 -12.91 -29.27 -25.69
N VAL A 8 -13.92 -29.40 -26.56
CA VAL A 8 -14.91 -28.35 -26.80
C VAL A 8 -15.67 -27.97 -25.51
N LYS A 9 -16.08 -28.97 -24.72
CA LYS A 9 -16.75 -28.70 -23.43
C LYS A 9 -15.84 -28.01 -22.41
N VAL A 10 -14.59 -28.46 -22.30
CA VAL A 10 -13.61 -27.86 -21.39
C VAL A 10 -13.32 -26.41 -21.76
N MET A 11 -13.04 -26.15 -23.06
CA MET A 11 -12.73 -24.80 -23.56
C MET A 11 -13.92 -23.84 -23.51
N GLY A 12 -15.16 -24.35 -23.50
CA GLY A 12 -16.38 -23.55 -23.34
C GLY A 12 -16.93 -23.49 -21.90
N SER A 13 -16.25 -24.07 -20.91
CA SER A 13 -16.72 -24.07 -19.53
C SER A 13 -16.57 -22.69 -18.86
N ALA A 14 -17.38 -22.44 -17.83
CA ALA A 14 -17.31 -21.18 -17.04
C ALA A 14 -15.97 -20.98 -16.32
N SER A 15 -15.19 -22.04 -16.12
CA SER A 15 -13.85 -22.01 -15.54
C SER A 15 -12.73 -21.80 -16.56
N ALA A 16 -13.05 -21.79 -17.86
CA ALA A 16 -12.05 -21.51 -18.89
C ALA A 16 -11.73 -20.01 -18.90
N ARG A 17 -10.45 -19.67 -18.74
CA ARG A 17 -10.01 -18.28 -18.84
C ARG A 17 -10.29 -17.71 -20.23
N THR A 18 -10.98 -16.57 -20.29
CA THR A 18 -11.37 -15.91 -21.56
C THR A 18 -10.20 -15.17 -22.21
N ASP A 19 -9.23 -14.74 -21.41
CA ASP A 19 -8.01 -14.00 -21.76
C ASP A 19 -6.84 -14.88 -22.18
N ALA A 20 -6.93 -16.20 -21.94
CA ALA A 20 -5.84 -17.12 -22.23
C ALA A 20 -5.91 -17.66 -23.67
N LYS A 21 -4.75 -17.71 -24.34
CA LYS A 21 -4.60 -18.41 -25.61
C LYS A 21 -4.92 -19.90 -25.42
N LYS A 22 -5.78 -20.42 -26.26
CA LYS A 22 -6.25 -21.81 -26.17
C LYS A 22 -5.44 -22.68 -27.12
N VAL A 23 -4.79 -23.71 -26.56
CA VAL A 23 -4.02 -24.70 -27.34
C VAL A 23 -4.57 -26.08 -27.05
N VAL A 24 -4.81 -26.87 -28.11
CA VAL A 24 -5.25 -28.26 -28.04
C VAL A 24 -4.22 -29.13 -28.73
N ILE A 25 -3.70 -30.12 -28.03
CA ILE A 25 -2.75 -31.08 -28.58
C ILE A 25 -3.41 -32.46 -28.63
N PHE A 26 -3.51 -33.01 -29.82
CA PHE A 26 -4.11 -34.30 -30.11
C PHE A 26 -3.04 -35.31 -30.52
N PHE A 27 -3.01 -36.46 -29.85
CA PHE A 27 -2.11 -37.57 -30.15
C PHE A 27 -2.87 -38.75 -30.72
N THR A 28 -2.23 -39.48 -31.64
CA THR A 28 -2.72 -40.77 -32.08
C THR A 28 -1.59 -41.68 -32.51
N ASP A 29 -1.71 -42.95 -32.18
CA ASP A 29 -0.84 -44.07 -32.58
C ASP A 29 -1.38 -44.86 -33.80
N GLY A 30 -2.49 -44.42 -34.36
CA GLY A 30 -3.08 -45.15 -35.47
C GLY A 30 -4.26 -44.47 -36.14
N SER A 31 -5.02 -45.28 -36.87
CA SER A 31 -6.17 -44.86 -37.69
C SER A 31 -7.40 -44.58 -36.79
N PRO A 32 -8.23 -43.57 -37.12
CA PRO A 32 -9.56 -43.42 -36.54
C PRO A 32 -10.46 -44.61 -36.91
N THR A 33 -10.77 -45.42 -35.91
CA THR A 33 -11.52 -46.66 -36.08
C THR A 33 -12.40 -46.93 -34.87
N SER A 34 -13.52 -47.64 -35.10
CA SER A 34 -14.34 -48.25 -34.05
C SER A 34 -14.22 -49.80 -34.06
N SER A 35 -13.75 -50.38 -35.17
CA SER A 35 -13.61 -51.84 -35.32
C SER A 35 -12.36 -52.26 -36.11
N ASN A 36 -12.25 -51.94 -37.39
CA ASN A 36 -11.13 -52.33 -38.27
C ASN A 36 -10.76 -51.26 -39.26
N GLY A 37 -9.48 -50.88 -39.33
CA GLY A 37 -8.94 -49.95 -40.32
C GLY A 37 -9.46 -48.54 -40.20
N PHE A 38 -9.25 -47.75 -41.22
CA PHE A 38 -9.64 -46.34 -41.26
C PHE A 38 -11.15 -46.16 -41.56
N GLU A 39 -11.88 -45.61 -40.58
CA GLU A 39 -13.31 -45.34 -40.71
C GLU A 39 -13.58 -43.86 -41.03
N LYS A 40 -14.07 -43.61 -42.25
CA LYS A 40 -14.32 -42.24 -42.77
C LYS A 40 -15.31 -41.45 -41.93
N GLU A 41 -16.32 -42.10 -41.37
CA GLU A 41 -17.33 -41.45 -40.54
C GLU A 41 -16.73 -40.98 -39.18
N VAL A 42 -16.00 -41.85 -38.51
CA VAL A 42 -15.30 -41.53 -37.27
C VAL A 42 -14.31 -40.39 -37.46
N ALA A 43 -13.56 -40.42 -38.58
CA ALA A 43 -12.63 -39.35 -38.97
C ALA A 43 -13.35 -38.02 -39.20
N ASN A 44 -14.44 -38.01 -39.95
CA ASN A 44 -15.20 -36.80 -40.26
C ASN A 44 -15.86 -36.20 -39.01
N ASN A 45 -16.36 -37.03 -38.10
CA ASN A 45 -16.91 -36.57 -36.82
C ASN A 45 -15.83 -35.90 -35.94
N ALA A 46 -14.61 -36.48 -35.90
CA ALA A 46 -13.48 -35.90 -35.20
C ALA A 46 -13.05 -34.55 -35.82
N VAL A 47 -12.97 -34.44 -37.16
CA VAL A 47 -12.65 -33.19 -37.87
C VAL A 47 -13.69 -32.11 -37.60
N THR A 48 -14.97 -32.50 -37.57
CA THR A 48 -16.07 -31.56 -37.27
C THR A 48 -15.99 -31.03 -35.85
N ALA A 49 -15.63 -31.88 -34.87
CA ALA A 49 -15.42 -31.47 -33.50
C ALA A 49 -14.16 -30.57 -33.34
N ALA A 50 -13.05 -30.95 -34.00
CA ALA A 50 -11.84 -30.12 -34.03
C ALA A 50 -12.09 -28.75 -34.70
N LYS A 51 -12.96 -28.69 -35.69
CA LYS A 51 -13.35 -27.42 -36.33
C LYS A 51 -14.00 -26.45 -35.34
N LYS A 52 -14.84 -26.93 -34.40
CA LYS A 52 -15.44 -26.07 -33.37
C LYS A 52 -14.38 -25.42 -32.46
N LEU A 53 -13.29 -26.14 -32.16
CA LEU A 53 -12.17 -25.59 -31.40
C LEU A 53 -11.43 -24.51 -32.20
N LYS A 54 -11.16 -24.78 -33.47
CA LYS A 54 -10.49 -23.83 -34.37
C LYS A 54 -11.35 -22.57 -34.63
N ASP A 55 -12.66 -22.73 -34.81
CA ASP A 55 -13.61 -21.61 -34.94
C ASP A 55 -13.68 -20.77 -33.63
N GLY A 56 -13.45 -21.38 -32.47
CA GLY A 56 -13.35 -20.74 -31.20
C GLY A 56 -11.97 -20.13 -30.88
N GLY A 57 -11.08 -20.03 -31.89
CA GLY A 57 -9.76 -19.41 -31.76
C GLY A 57 -8.67 -20.29 -31.16
N ALA A 58 -8.91 -21.60 -30.95
CA ALA A 58 -7.88 -22.48 -30.43
C ALA A 58 -6.88 -22.90 -31.53
N ALA A 59 -5.59 -22.90 -31.20
CA ALA A 59 -4.56 -23.57 -31.98
C ALA A 59 -4.65 -25.09 -31.70
N VAL A 60 -4.90 -25.88 -32.75
CA VAL A 60 -5.02 -27.33 -32.65
C VAL A 60 -3.82 -27.99 -33.30
N TYR A 61 -2.98 -28.61 -32.50
CA TYR A 61 -1.87 -29.45 -32.95
C TYR A 61 -2.29 -30.90 -33.00
N SER A 62 -1.80 -31.63 -34.01
CA SER A 62 -1.92 -33.08 -34.08
C SER A 62 -0.53 -33.70 -34.12
N ILE A 63 -0.30 -34.74 -33.32
CA ILE A 63 0.96 -35.47 -33.26
C ILE A 63 0.71 -36.95 -33.56
N GLY A 64 1.23 -37.39 -34.70
CA GLY A 64 1.21 -38.79 -35.08
C GLY A 64 2.41 -39.57 -34.53
N ILE A 65 2.12 -40.61 -33.74
CA ILE A 65 3.15 -41.50 -33.18
C ILE A 65 3.06 -42.92 -33.82
N PHE A 66 2.60 -42.98 -35.06
CA PHE A 66 2.51 -44.21 -35.87
C PHE A 66 3.55 -44.21 -37.01
N ALA A 67 3.98 -45.42 -37.43
CA ALA A 67 5.10 -45.60 -38.35
C ALA A 67 5.00 -44.88 -39.71
N SER A 68 3.77 -44.64 -40.23
CA SER A 68 3.54 -43.93 -41.49
C SER A 68 3.19 -42.44 -41.29
N ALA A 69 3.33 -41.88 -40.07
CA ALA A 69 3.09 -40.47 -39.79
C ALA A 69 4.04 -39.59 -40.59
N ASN A 70 3.53 -38.75 -41.46
CA ASN A 70 4.33 -37.86 -42.30
C ASN A 70 3.66 -36.51 -42.52
N PRO A 71 4.08 -35.49 -41.76
CA PRO A 71 3.54 -34.13 -41.87
C PRO A 71 3.73 -33.44 -43.22
N SER A 72 4.58 -33.99 -44.08
CA SER A 72 4.79 -33.47 -45.44
C SER A 72 3.98 -34.19 -46.53
N SER A 73 3.09 -35.13 -46.16
CA SER A 73 2.38 -35.99 -47.10
C SER A 73 0.85 -35.97 -46.90
N LEU A 74 0.13 -36.07 -48.01
CA LEU A 74 -1.32 -36.32 -48.05
C LEU A 74 -1.65 -37.68 -48.72
N SER A 75 -0.66 -38.57 -48.85
CA SER A 75 -0.81 -39.82 -49.61
C SER A 75 -1.64 -40.88 -48.89
N SER A 76 -1.75 -40.82 -47.55
CA SER A 76 -2.60 -41.75 -46.78
C SER A 76 -3.80 -41.04 -46.12
N ASN A 77 -4.85 -41.81 -45.81
CA ASN A 77 -6.02 -41.30 -45.13
C ASN A 77 -5.68 -40.78 -43.75
N GLU A 78 -4.72 -41.43 -43.01
CA GLU A 78 -4.26 -41.04 -41.71
C GLU A 78 -3.58 -39.67 -41.76
N ASN A 79 -2.66 -39.42 -42.70
CA ASN A 79 -1.96 -38.14 -42.84
C ASN A 79 -2.95 -37.04 -43.28
N GLN A 80 -3.90 -37.30 -44.13
CA GLN A 80 -4.98 -36.36 -44.48
C GLN A 80 -5.81 -36.01 -43.25
N PHE A 81 -6.19 -37.02 -42.45
CA PHE A 81 -6.92 -36.83 -41.21
C PHE A 81 -6.15 -35.97 -40.18
N MET A 82 -4.86 -36.23 -40.00
CA MET A 82 -4.01 -35.48 -39.08
C MET A 82 -3.90 -33.99 -39.47
N HIS A 83 -3.81 -33.70 -40.77
CA HIS A 83 -3.89 -32.31 -41.25
C HIS A 83 -5.28 -31.70 -41.04
N ALA A 84 -6.35 -32.46 -41.29
CA ALA A 84 -7.72 -31.94 -41.21
C ALA A 84 -8.17 -31.62 -39.78
N VAL A 85 -7.74 -32.40 -38.79
CA VAL A 85 -8.02 -32.10 -37.35
C VAL A 85 -7.17 -30.95 -36.84
N SER A 86 -5.93 -30.77 -37.32
CA SER A 86 -5.05 -29.68 -36.88
C SER A 86 -5.41 -28.34 -37.54
N SER A 87 -4.78 -27.27 -37.02
CA SER A 87 -4.88 -25.93 -37.59
C SER A 87 -4.16 -25.77 -38.94
N ASN A 88 -3.52 -26.84 -39.46
CA ASN A 88 -3.06 -26.86 -40.86
C ASN A 88 -4.21 -26.67 -41.85
N PHE A 89 -5.39 -27.24 -41.55
CA PHE A 89 -6.61 -27.11 -42.40
C PHE A 89 -7.75 -26.49 -41.55
N PRO A 90 -7.74 -25.19 -41.33
CA PRO A 90 -8.61 -24.53 -40.37
C PRO A 90 -10.11 -24.70 -40.67
N LYS A 91 -10.47 -24.74 -41.95
CA LYS A 91 -11.87 -24.84 -42.39
C LYS A 91 -12.32 -26.27 -42.80
N ALA A 92 -11.49 -27.28 -42.61
CA ALA A 92 -11.84 -28.65 -42.94
C ALA A 92 -13.05 -29.16 -42.16
N THR A 93 -13.98 -29.82 -42.82
CA THR A 93 -15.15 -30.51 -42.25
C THR A 93 -15.11 -32.03 -42.51
N LYS A 94 -14.19 -32.49 -43.36
CA LYS A 94 -13.95 -33.90 -43.68
C LYS A 94 -12.46 -34.18 -43.65
N TYR A 95 -12.07 -35.43 -43.34
CA TYR A 95 -10.66 -35.84 -43.16
C TYR A 95 -9.80 -35.60 -44.42
N ASN A 96 -10.39 -35.70 -45.63
CA ASN A 96 -9.71 -35.49 -46.90
C ASN A 96 -9.95 -34.10 -47.54
N GLN A 97 -10.50 -33.17 -46.75
CA GLN A 97 -10.77 -31.83 -47.21
C GLN A 97 -9.65 -30.88 -46.76
N ARG A 98 -8.99 -30.26 -47.73
CA ARG A 98 -7.91 -29.32 -47.43
C ARG A 98 -8.41 -27.94 -46.98
N GLY A 99 -9.45 -27.41 -47.65
CA GLY A 99 -10.03 -26.08 -47.43
C GLY A 99 -8.93 -25.04 -47.18
N GLU A 100 -8.75 -24.00 -47.80
CA GLU A 100 -7.77 -22.90 -47.62
C GLU A 100 -6.49 -23.18 -46.75
N GLY A 101 -6.22 -24.46 -46.42
CA GLY A 101 -5.15 -24.86 -45.51
C GLY A 101 -3.79 -25.09 -46.19
N ASN A 102 -2.76 -25.12 -45.37
CA ASN A 102 -1.38 -25.33 -45.78
C ASN A 102 -0.72 -26.45 -44.95
N ILE A 103 -0.24 -27.53 -45.62
CA ILE A 103 0.47 -28.63 -44.96
C ILE A 103 1.76 -28.18 -44.24
N LYS A 104 2.34 -27.07 -44.69
CA LYS A 104 3.56 -26.48 -44.10
C LYS A 104 3.28 -25.54 -42.94
N ALA A 105 2.03 -25.39 -42.49
CA ALA A 105 1.72 -24.48 -41.38
C ALA A 105 2.22 -24.97 -40.02
N GLY A 106 2.70 -26.21 -39.93
CA GLY A 106 3.44 -26.67 -38.74
C GLY A 106 2.60 -27.25 -37.60
N TYR A 107 1.25 -27.32 -37.75
CA TYR A 107 0.36 -27.85 -36.71
C TYR A 107 0.18 -29.36 -36.71
N TYR A 108 0.65 -30.08 -37.77
CA TYR A 108 0.79 -31.53 -37.75
C TYR A 108 2.27 -31.88 -37.56
N LYS A 109 2.57 -32.69 -36.57
CA LYS A 109 3.90 -33.16 -36.17
C LYS A 109 3.91 -34.69 -36.14
N SER A 110 5.08 -35.32 -36.22
CA SER A 110 5.29 -36.74 -36.01
C SER A 110 6.46 -37.01 -35.09
N ALA A 111 6.33 -37.99 -34.22
CA ALA A 111 7.40 -38.46 -33.35
C ALA A 111 7.48 -39.99 -33.37
N THR A 112 8.68 -40.53 -33.36
CA THR A 112 8.97 -41.96 -33.34
C THR A 112 9.51 -42.45 -31.99
N ASN A 113 9.87 -41.51 -31.14
CA ASN A 113 10.41 -41.77 -29.80
C ASN A 113 10.11 -40.60 -28.84
N ALA A 114 10.37 -40.84 -27.52
CA ALA A 114 10.11 -39.86 -26.48
C ALA A 114 10.92 -38.56 -26.59
N SER A 115 12.17 -38.65 -27.10
CA SER A 115 13.02 -37.46 -27.27
C SER A 115 12.47 -36.51 -28.33
N GLU A 116 12.01 -37.07 -29.44
CA GLU A 116 11.35 -36.29 -30.51
C GLU A 116 10.02 -35.69 -30.01
N LEU A 117 9.26 -36.43 -29.23
CA LEU A 117 8.04 -35.95 -28.62
C LEU A 117 8.28 -34.77 -27.69
N ASN A 118 9.29 -34.84 -26.82
CA ASN A 118 9.69 -33.72 -25.95
C ASN A 118 10.12 -32.51 -26.77
N ALA A 119 10.92 -32.70 -27.83
CA ALA A 119 11.33 -31.59 -28.70
C ALA A 119 10.14 -30.91 -29.40
N ILE A 120 9.08 -31.67 -29.74
CA ILE A 120 7.83 -31.13 -30.27
C ILE A 120 7.08 -30.29 -29.23
N PHE A 121 7.03 -30.73 -27.98
CA PHE A 121 6.44 -29.92 -26.90
C PHE A 121 7.20 -28.62 -26.70
N ASP A 122 8.53 -28.66 -26.64
CA ASP A 122 9.36 -27.45 -26.51
C ASP A 122 9.14 -26.51 -27.70
N GLU A 123 9.00 -27.06 -28.94
CA GLU A 123 8.70 -26.27 -30.13
C GLU A 123 7.29 -25.62 -30.06
N ILE A 124 6.27 -26.37 -29.64
CA ILE A 124 4.91 -25.86 -29.47
C ILE A 124 4.89 -24.77 -28.38
N GLU A 125 5.49 -25.04 -27.22
CA GLU A 125 5.62 -24.05 -26.14
C GLU A 125 6.26 -22.77 -26.66
N LYS A 126 7.40 -22.87 -27.31
CA LYS A 126 8.11 -21.73 -27.87
C LYS A 126 7.29 -20.99 -28.92
N SER A 127 6.59 -21.68 -29.83
CA SER A 127 5.78 -21.06 -30.88
C SER A 127 4.54 -20.36 -30.35
N GLU A 128 3.94 -20.89 -29.29
CA GLU A 128 2.72 -20.33 -28.68
C GLU A 128 3.03 -19.23 -27.67
N THR A 129 4.23 -19.21 -27.08
CA THR A 129 4.68 -18.19 -26.14
C THR A 129 5.38 -17.00 -26.83
N THR A 130 5.96 -17.19 -28.02
CA THR A 130 6.62 -16.08 -28.75
C THR A 130 5.66 -15.11 -29.44
N THR A 131 4.35 -15.35 -29.44
CA THR A 131 3.38 -14.47 -30.11
C THR A 131 2.87 -13.32 -29.25
N SER A 132 3.16 -13.28 -27.95
CA SER A 132 2.75 -12.20 -27.07
C SER A 132 3.95 -11.58 -26.35
N ALA A 133 4.88 -11.03 -27.13
CA ALA A 133 5.90 -10.18 -26.54
C ALA A 133 5.22 -8.92 -25.98
N TYR A 134 5.34 -8.68 -24.68
CA TYR A 134 4.97 -7.39 -24.10
C TYR A 134 5.98 -6.34 -24.59
N ILE A 135 5.51 -5.41 -25.40
CA ILE A 135 6.29 -4.31 -25.98
C ILE A 135 5.73 -2.96 -25.53
N ASN A 136 6.48 -1.90 -25.70
CA ASN A 136 6.08 -0.55 -25.28
C ASN A 136 5.71 -0.47 -23.79
N VAL A 137 6.34 -1.32 -22.96
CA VAL A 137 5.99 -1.45 -21.55
C VAL A 137 6.47 -0.22 -20.79
N VAL A 138 5.54 0.42 -20.10
CA VAL A 138 5.82 1.56 -19.20
C VAL A 138 5.19 1.27 -17.84
N MET A 139 6.02 1.29 -16.81
CA MET A 139 5.59 1.25 -15.41
C MET A 139 5.63 2.68 -14.86
N GLU A 140 4.56 3.11 -14.23
CA GLU A 140 4.44 4.40 -13.57
C GLU A 140 4.08 4.18 -12.11
N ASP A 141 4.68 4.98 -11.22
CA ASP A 141 4.38 4.94 -9.79
C ASP A 141 4.51 6.35 -9.21
N THR A 142 3.45 6.85 -8.59
CA THR A 142 3.36 8.17 -8.00
C THR A 142 3.24 8.04 -6.49
N LEU A 143 4.21 8.55 -5.74
CA LEU A 143 4.17 8.59 -4.29
C LEU A 143 3.04 9.50 -3.81
N SER A 144 2.40 9.10 -2.71
CA SER A 144 1.38 9.90 -2.05
C SER A 144 1.98 11.12 -1.32
N GLU A 145 1.11 11.97 -0.79
CA GLU A 145 1.54 13.06 0.09
C GLU A 145 2.17 12.56 1.40
N TYR A 146 1.89 11.32 1.79
CA TYR A 146 2.38 10.71 3.02
C TYR A 146 3.77 10.06 2.90
N ALA A 147 4.26 9.86 1.67
CA ALA A 147 5.55 9.24 1.39
C ALA A 147 6.50 10.17 0.65
N GLU A 148 7.79 10.04 0.95
CA GLU A 148 8.89 10.64 0.20
C GLU A 148 10.04 9.67 0.09
N LEU A 149 10.93 9.86 -0.89
CA LEU A 149 12.10 9.01 -1.05
C LEU A 149 13.03 9.09 0.17
N ALA A 150 13.49 7.93 0.64
CA ALA A 150 14.46 7.82 1.72
C ALA A 150 15.93 7.87 1.23
N GLY A 151 16.16 8.37 0.03
CA GLY A 151 17.48 8.47 -0.59
C GLY A 151 17.37 8.47 -2.11
N SER A 152 18.50 8.39 -2.80
CA SER A 152 18.56 8.35 -4.26
C SER A 152 18.78 6.96 -4.84
N ASP A 153 18.80 5.91 -4.01
CA ASP A 153 19.01 4.53 -4.44
C ASP A 153 17.70 3.91 -4.92
N TYR A 154 17.43 4.08 -6.21
CA TYR A 154 16.32 3.40 -6.88
C TYR A 154 16.81 2.75 -8.18
N LYS A 155 16.29 1.57 -8.48
CA LYS A 155 16.75 0.75 -9.59
C LYS A 155 15.67 -0.17 -10.12
N VAL A 156 15.86 -0.65 -11.35
CA VAL A 156 15.09 -1.77 -11.90
C VAL A 156 15.94 -3.03 -11.81
N VAL A 157 15.38 -4.09 -11.29
CA VAL A 157 15.98 -5.43 -11.23
C VAL A 157 15.14 -6.42 -12.02
N ALA A 158 15.77 -7.48 -12.50
CA ALA A 158 15.07 -8.57 -13.16
C ALA A 158 15.54 -9.92 -12.62
N LYS A 159 14.60 -10.86 -12.45
CA LYS A 159 14.86 -12.22 -12.00
C LYS A 159 14.10 -13.20 -12.88
N ASP A 160 14.74 -14.32 -13.23
CA ASP A 160 14.08 -15.43 -13.92
C ASP A 160 13.19 -16.24 -12.98
N SER A 161 12.49 -17.25 -13.50
CA SER A 161 11.60 -18.13 -12.74
C SER A 161 12.30 -18.95 -11.63
N SER A 162 13.62 -19.06 -11.68
CA SER A 162 14.44 -19.70 -10.62
C SER A 162 14.91 -18.70 -9.55
N GLY A 163 14.59 -17.40 -9.70
CA GLY A 163 15.04 -16.33 -8.84
C GLY A 163 16.45 -15.80 -9.15
N GLN A 164 17.09 -16.29 -10.21
CA GLN A 164 18.41 -15.82 -10.64
C GLN A 164 18.31 -14.43 -11.28
N ALA A 165 19.29 -13.58 -10.96
CA ALA A 165 19.35 -12.24 -11.52
C ALA A 165 19.58 -12.27 -13.03
N VAL A 166 18.75 -11.53 -13.77
CA VAL A 166 18.90 -11.27 -15.20
C VAL A 166 19.51 -9.87 -15.34
N ALA A 167 20.62 -9.80 -16.08
CA ALA A 167 21.34 -8.54 -16.27
C ALA A 167 20.48 -7.53 -17.06
N LEU A 168 20.35 -6.31 -16.54
CA LEU A 168 19.73 -5.17 -17.21
C LEU A 168 20.70 -4.00 -17.27
N THR A 169 20.71 -3.30 -18.38
CA THR A 169 21.53 -2.11 -18.57
C THR A 169 20.63 -0.90 -18.78
N LYS A 170 20.72 0.07 -17.85
CA LYS A 170 20.01 1.35 -17.97
C LYS A 170 20.40 2.04 -19.27
N ASP A 171 19.44 2.72 -19.91
CA ASP A 171 19.56 3.42 -21.19
C ASP A 171 19.84 2.51 -22.42
N VAL A 172 19.86 1.17 -22.20
CA VAL A 172 19.96 0.15 -23.27
C VAL A 172 18.72 -0.78 -23.24
N ASP A 173 18.34 -1.26 -22.06
CA ASP A 173 17.19 -2.15 -21.89
C ASP A 173 15.97 -1.40 -21.35
N TYR A 174 16.19 -0.37 -20.54
CA TYR A 174 15.15 0.48 -19.98
C TYR A 174 15.66 1.88 -19.68
N THR A 175 14.73 2.85 -19.58
CA THR A 175 14.98 4.16 -18.95
C THR A 175 14.26 4.22 -17.61
N LEU A 176 14.84 4.93 -16.64
CA LEU A 176 14.24 5.17 -15.33
C LEU A 176 14.43 6.64 -14.98
N THR A 177 13.32 7.33 -14.74
CA THR A 177 13.28 8.73 -14.32
C THR A 177 12.43 8.88 -13.07
N TYR A 178 12.77 9.85 -12.23
CA TYR A 178 11.95 10.32 -11.12
C TYR A 178 11.72 11.82 -11.26
N ASP A 179 10.46 12.23 -11.33
CA ASP A 179 10.03 13.63 -11.29
C ASP A 179 9.77 14.03 -9.84
N GLU A 180 10.62 14.89 -9.29
CA GLU A 180 10.53 15.34 -7.89
C GLU A 180 9.25 16.16 -7.61
N ASN A 181 8.77 16.93 -8.59
CA ASN A 181 7.58 17.76 -8.41
C ASN A 181 6.30 16.93 -8.44
N ALA A 182 6.23 15.98 -9.36
CA ALA A 182 5.11 15.04 -9.47
C ALA A 182 5.25 13.86 -8.51
N LYS A 183 6.39 13.70 -7.83
CA LYS A 183 6.75 12.53 -7.00
C LYS A 183 6.59 11.21 -7.76
N LYS A 184 6.91 11.20 -9.05
CA LYS A 184 6.54 10.12 -9.98
C LYS A 184 7.75 9.43 -10.57
N PHE A 185 7.79 8.11 -10.44
CA PHE A 185 8.67 7.25 -11.21
C PHE A 185 8.06 6.91 -12.57
N THR A 186 8.90 6.85 -13.58
CA THR A 186 8.57 6.28 -14.89
C THR A 186 9.69 5.35 -15.32
N VAL A 187 9.36 4.08 -15.50
CA VAL A 187 10.22 3.06 -16.10
C VAL A 187 9.68 2.76 -17.48
N ARG A 188 10.49 2.96 -18.53
CA ARG A 188 10.14 2.59 -19.89
C ARG A 188 11.11 1.52 -20.38
N PHE A 189 10.58 0.36 -20.72
CA PHE A 189 11.38 -0.70 -21.34
C PHE A 189 11.59 -0.40 -22.83
N LEU A 190 12.84 -0.48 -23.28
CA LEU A 190 13.25 -0.16 -24.65
C LEU A 190 13.20 -1.38 -25.56
N LYS A 191 13.02 -2.57 -25.00
CA LYS A 191 12.93 -3.86 -25.67
C LYS A 191 11.69 -4.60 -25.17
N ALA A 192 11.26 -5.61 -25.96
CA ALA A 192 10.25 -6.55 -25.50
C ALA A 192 10.70 -7.25 -24.20
N LEU A 193 9.77 -7.44 -23.27
CA LEU A 193 10.08 -8.16 -22.04
C LEU A 193 10.33 -9.64 -22.33
N ALA A 194 11.30 -10.22 -21.65
CA ALA A 194 11.62 -11.63 -21.77
C ALA A 194 10.57 -12.49 -21.04
N HIS A 195 10.27 -13.65 -21.63
CA HIS A 195 9.36 -14.62 -21.04
C HIS A 195 9.92 -15.19 -19.73
N ASN A 196 9.07 -15.46 -18.75
CA ASN A 196 9.43 -15.99 -17.42
C ASN A 196 10.45 -15.13 -16.66
N VAL A 197 10.48 -13.83 -16.90
CA VAL A 197 11.30 -12.86 -16.16
C VAL A 197 10.38 -11.86 -15.43
N THR A 198 10.62 -11.71 -14.13
CA THR A 198 9.98 -10.68 -13.32
C THR A 198 10.84 -9.43 -13.27
N TYR A 199 10.26 -8.29 -13.58
CA TYR A 199 10.91 -6.98 -13.55
C TYR A 199 10.34 -6.18 -12.39
N THR A 200 11.21 -5.62 -11.54
CA THR A 200 10.82 -4.92 -10.33
C THR A 200 11.50 -3.55 -10.25
N LEU A 201 10.72 -2.49 -10.01
CA LEU A 201 11.24 -1.20 -9.58
C LEU A 201 11.41 -1.24 -8.05
N GLU A 202 12.64 -1.03 -7.57
CA GLU A 202 12.97 -1.01 -6.14
C GLU A 202 13.41 0.39 -5.72
N TYR A 203 12.85 0.90 -4.64
CA TYR A 203 13.23 2.15 -3.98
C TYR A 203 12.79 2.14 -2.51
N ASN A 204 13.41 3.00 -1.69
CA ASN A 204 13.06 3.15 -0.29
C ASN A 204 12.28 4.44 -0.06
N VAL A 205 11.27 4.37 0.79
CA VAL A 205 10.46 5.52 1.21
C VAL A 205 10.52 5.73 2.72
N LYS A 206 10.27 6.96 3.15
CA LYS A 206 10.02 7.33 4.55
C LYS A 206 8.76 8.17 4.63
N PRO A 207 8.11 8.22 5.82
CA PRO A 207 6.95 9.08 6.02
C PRO A 207 7.31 10.56 5.87
N THR A 208 6.41 11.33 5.24
CA THR A 208 6.49 12.80 5.26
C THR A 208 5.97 13.36 6.57
N GLN A 209 6.22 14.65 6.82
CA GLN A 209 5.64 15.34 7.98
C GLN A 209 4.11 15.35 7.95
N ASN A 210 3.47 15.32 6.77
CA ASN A 210 2.01 15.24 6.64
C ASN A 210 1.47 13.96 7.28
N ALA A 211 2.14 12.82 7.09
CA ALA A 211 1.73 11.56 7.73
C ALA A 211 1.67 11.68 9.26
N TYR A 212 2.70 12.27 9.87
CA TYR A 212 2.73 12.47 11.32
C TYR A 212 1.68 13.48 11.81
N ASN A 213 1.46 14.57 11.06
CA ASN A 213 0.49 15.60 11.40
C ASN A 213 -0.94 15.04 11.36
N ASP A 214 -1.29 14.35 10.30
CA ASP A 214 -2.63 13.80 10.11
C ASP A 214 -2.91 12.66 11.10
N TYR A 215 -1.92 11.82 11.36
CA TYR A 215 -2.02 10.78 12.38
C TYR A 215 -2.36 11.38 13.77
N ALA A 216 -1.60 12.39 14.20
CA ALA A 216 -1.83 13.06 15.49
C ALA A 216 -3.17 13.81 15.49
N SER A 217 -3.56 14.46 14.39
CA SER A 217 -4.83 15.15 14.23
C SER A 217 -6.02 14.20 14.33
N ASN A 218 -5.94 13.06 13.67
CA ASN A 218 -6.98 12.02 13.72
C ASN A 218 -7.19 11.52 15.15
N LEU A 219 -6.11 11.16 15.86
CA LEU A 219 -6.17 10.75 17.26
C LEU A 219 -6.76 11.85 18.17
N ASN A 220 -6.39 13.12 17.97
CA ASN A 220 -6.93 14.25 18.71
C ASN A 220 -8.42 14.50 18.48
N THR A 221 -8.97 14.01 17.36
CA THR A 221 -10.41 14.09 17.03
C THR A 221 -11.18 12.83 17.37
N GLY A 222 -10.54 11.85 18.03
CA GLY A 222 -11.14 10.59 18.46
C GLY A 222 -11.32 9.54 17.36
N LYS A 223 -10.66 9.74 16.21
CA LYS A 223 -10.57 8.73 15.15
C LYS A 223 -9.40 7.80 15.43
N ASP A 224 -9.33 6.66 14.73
CA ASP A 224 -8.06 5.95 14.63
C ASP A 224 -7.03 6.81 13.86
N GLY A 225 -5.75 6.61 14.12
CA GLY A 225 -4.70 7.49 13.58
C GLY A 225 -4.66 7.57 12.06
N TYR A 226 -5.19 6.58 11.36
CA TYR A 226 -5.20 6.49 9.89
C TYR A 226 -6.58 6.75 9.28
N ALA A 227 -7.57 7.13 10.10
CA ALA A 227 -8.95 7.41 9.68
C ALA A 227 -9.59 6.26 8.88
N GLY A 228 -9.29 5.01 9.23
CA GLY A 228 -9.83 3.81 8.59
C GLY A 228 -9.06 3.35 7.34
N VAL A 229 -8.02 4.06 6.91
CA VAL A 229 -7.21 3.65 5.75
C VAL A 229 -6.39 2.41 6.07
N LYS A 230 -6.33 1.48 5.12
CA LYS A 230 -5.58 0.22 5.20
C LYS A 230 -4.92 -0.08 3.87
N GLY A 231 -3.85 -0.87 3.92
CA GLY A 231 -3.23 -1.40 2.72
C GLY A 231 -4.16 -2.35 1.97
N ASP A 232 -4.12 -2.28 0.65
CA ASP A 232 -4.86 -3.20 -0.21
C ASP A 232 -4.36 -4.63 -0.01
N ALA A 233 -5.15 -5.61 -0.46
CA ALA A 233 -4.72 -7.01 -0.50
C ALA A 233 -3.49 -7.17 -1.41
N ASP A 234 -2.70 -8.21 -1.15
CA ASP A 234 -1.53 -8.58 -1.95
C ASP A 234 -0.43 -7.50 -2.03
N THR A 235 -0.32 -6.67 -0.98
CA THR A 235 0.73 -5.64 -0.87
C THR A 235 1.91 -6.05 0.04
N ASP A 236 1.85 -7.23 0.64
CA ASP A 236 2.98 -7.75 1.42
C ASP A 236 4.08 -8.28 0.51
N LEU A 237 5.32 -8.01 0.87
CA LEU A 237 6.50 -8.52 0.17
C LEU A 237 7.12 -9.69 0.95
N ASP A 238 7.36 -10.82 0.25
CA ASP A 238 8.08 -11.99 0.79
C ASP A 238 7.56 -12.53 2.14
N GLY A 239 6.22 -12.55 2.30
CA GLY A 239 5.56 -13.13 3.47
C GLY A 239 5.56 -12.25 4.71
N ASN A 240 5.96 -11.00 4.60
CA ASN A 240 5.78 -10.04 5.67
C ASN A 240 4.32 -9.55 5.71
N THR A 241 3.82 -9.12 6.87
CA THR A 241 2.42 -8.74 7.09
C THR A 241 2.28 -7.26 7.45
N THR A 242 3.18 -6.41 6.97
CA THR A 242 3.25 -4.99 7.36
C THR A 242 2.43 -4.06 6.47
N SER A 243 1.77 -4.56 5.44
CA SER A 243 1.02 -3.74 4.48
C SER A 243 -0.39 -4.26 4.22
N SER A 244 -0.57 -5.48 3.70
CA SER A 244 -1.89 -6.03 3.33
C SER A 244 -2.89 -5.99 4.49
N ASN A 245 -3.98 -5.25 4.33
CA ASN A 245 -5.02 -5.03 5.35
C ASN A 245 -4.52 -4.38 6.67
N GLN A 246 -3.27 -3.92 6.73
CA GLN A 246 -2.75 -3.21 7.89
C GLN A 246 -3.21 -1.76 7.88
N PRO A 247 -3.55 -1.17 9.06
CA PRO A 247 -3.80 0.26 9.15
C PRO A 247 -2.56 1.06 8.76
N GLY A 248 -2.73 2.11 7.96
CA GLY A 248 -1.62 2.95 7.51
C GLY A 248 -2.06 3.94 6.45
N PHE A 249 -1.23 4.92 6.12
CA PHE A 249 -1.45 5.79 4.98
C PHE A 249 -0.89 5.12 3.71
N HIS A 250 -1.61 5.19 2.60
CA HIS A 250 -1.09 4.69 1.33
C HIS A 250 0.24 5.36 0.99
N SER A 251 1.24 4.59 0.58
CA SER A 251 2.56 5.12 0.22
C SER A 251 2.59 5.69 -1.19
N ASN A 252 1.66 5.29 -2.04
CA ASN A 252 1.49 5.77 -3.41
C ASN A 252 0.03 6.14 -3.69
N ASP A 253 -0.18 7.16 -4.51
CA ASP A 253 -1.50 7.57 -4.99
C ASP A 253 -1.94 6.73 -6.19
N SER A 254 -0.99 6.32 -7.00
CA SER A 254 -1.23 5.46 -8.15
C SER A 254 0.03 4.75 -8.58
N ALA A 255 -0.09 3.49 -8.89
CA ALA A 255 0.92 2.73 -9.62
C ALA A 255 0.24 1.89 -10.67
N CYS A 256 0.84 1.76 -11.86
CA CYS A 256 0.19 1.09 -12.97
C CYS A 256 1.17 0.66 -14.07
N LEU A 257 0.66 -0.20 -14.94
CA LEU A 257 1.38 -0.70 -16.09
C LEU A 257 0.61 -0.38 -17.38
N SER A 258 1.31 0.14 -18.39
CA SER A 258 0.82 0.20 -19.76
C SER A 258 1.73 -0.61 -20.67
N TYR A 259 1.17 -1.27 -21.67
CA TYR A 259 1.91 -2.12 -22.59
C TYR A 259 1.10 -2.43 -23.87
N THR A 260 1.76 -2.93 -24.90
CA THR A 260 1.12 -3.51 -26.07
C THR A 260 1.35 -5.02 -26.07
N ALA A 261 0.30 -5.81 -26.19
CA ALA A 261 0.34 -7.27 -26.36
C ALA A 261 -0.63 -7.70 -27.46
N ASP A 262 -0.22 -8.62 -28.33
CA ASP A 262 -1.01 -9.10 -29.47
C ASP A 262 -1.54 -7.97 -30.39
N GLY A 263 -0.80 -6.86 -30.49
CA GLY A 263 -1.20 -5.68 -31.26
C GLY A 263 -2.29 -4.84 -30.59
N VAL A 264 -2.63 -5.10 -29.31
CA VAL A 264 -3.61 -4.35 -28.53
C VAL A 264 -2.87 -3.53 -27.45
N ASP A 265 -3.22 -2.25 -27.36
CA ASP A 265 -2.69 -1.38 -26.32
C ASP A 265 -3.50 -1.49 -25.01
N HIS A 266 -2.80 -1.74 -23.93
CA HIS A 266 -3.33 -1.77 -22.56
C HIS A 266 -2.88 -0.52 -21.83
N ALA A 267 -3.83 0.35 -21.50
CA ALA A 267 -3.55 1.60 -20.82
C ALA A 267 -3.36 1.40 -19.30
N CYS A 268 -2.61 2.31 -18.69
CA CYS A 268 -2.33 2.39 -17.26
C CYS A 268 -3.59 2.24 -16.37
N GLY A 269 -4.68 2.94 -16.68
CA GLY A 269 -5.91 2.87 -15.87
C GLY A 269 -6.63 1.52 -15.84
N GLY A 270 -6.27 0.59 -16.74
CA GLY A 270 -6.80 -0.78 -16.77
C GLY A 270 -5.98 -1.80 -15.99
N ASN A 271 -4.77 -1.42 -15.53
CA ASN A 271 -3.82 -2.31 -14.87
C ASN A 271 -3.17 -1.62 -13.66
N PRO A 272 -3.98 -1.23 -12.64
CA PRO A 272 -3.44 -0.61 -11.44
C PRO A 272 -2.75 -1.66 -10.55
N TYR A 273 -1.71 -1.21 -9.83
CA TYR A 273 -1.14 -1.97 -8.72
C TYR A 273 -1.86 -1.60 -7.42
N PRO A 274 -1.93 -2.53 -6.44
CA PRO A 274 -2.51 -2.26 -5.13
C PRO A 274 -1.66 -1.24 -4.34
N HIS A 275 -2.29 -0.56 -3.35
CA HIS A 275 -1.66 0.48 -2.55
C HIS A 275 -1.12 -0.10 -1.23
N PRO A 276 0.21 -0.23 -1.07
CA PRO A 276 0.83 -0.54 0.21
C PRO A 276 0.74 0.66 1.16
N VAL A 277 0.93 0.42 2.46
CA VAL A 277 0.86 1.46 3.48
C VAL A 277 2.18 1.70 4.19
N ILE A 278 2.33 2.93 4.68
CA ILE A 278 3.34 3.31 5.66
C ILE A 278 2.69 3.61 6.99
N GLN A 279 3.40 3.33 8.07
CA GLN A 279 2.94 3.53 9.44
C GLN A 279 3.81 4.56 10.16
N VAL A 280 3.18 5.36 11.01
CA VAL A 280 3.82 6.39 11.81
C VAL A 280 3.36 6.29 13.26
N VAL A 281 4.05 6.98 14.14
CA VAL A 281 3.70 7.13 15.54
C VAL A 281 3.41 8.59 15.86
N SER A 282 2.72 8.83 16.96
CA SER A 282 2.57 10.15 17.57
C SER A 282 3.49 10.29 18.79
N SER A 283 3.65 11.52 19.22
CA SER A 283 4.26 11.92 20.49
C SER A 283 3.19 12.44 21.46
N THR A 284 3.54 12.63 22.71
CA THR A 284 2.61 13.10 23.76
C THR A 284 3.17 14.34 24.42
N LEU A 285 2.34 15.36 24.57
CA LEU A 285 2.56 16.51 25.45
C LEU A 285 1.68 16.33 26.70
N HIS A 286 2.30 15.93 27.80
CA HIS A 286 1.67 15.81 29.10
C HIS A 286 1.63 17.17 29.78
N ILE A 287 0.45 17.61 30.21
CA ILE A 287 0.25 18.85 30.96
C ILE A 287 -0.18 18.48 32.36
N GLU A 288 0.59 18.90 33.35
CA GLU A 288 0.34 18.70 34.76
C GLU A 288 0.11 20.05 35.44
N LYS A 289 -0.89 20.14 36.31
CA LYS A 289 -1.21 21.32 37.08
C LYS A 289 -0.96 21.07 38.55
N GLN A 290 -0.23 21.98 39.18
CA GLN A 290 0.07 21.99 40.60
C GLN A 290 -0.43 23.28 41.26
N TRP A 291 -0.76 23.21 42.55
CA TRP A 291 -1.24 24.31 43.35
C TRP A 291 -0.36 24.47 44.59
N SER A 292 0.06 25.70 44.90
CA SER A 292 0.89 26.04 46.04
C SER A 292 0.22 27.14 46.85
N GLY A 293 -0.27 26.80 48.08
CA GLY A 293 -1.03 27.66 48.97
C GLY A 293 -2.48 27.22 49.13
N ASP A 294 -3.14 27.70 50.17
CA ASP A 294 -4.48 27.31 50.61
C ASP A 294 -5.58 28.26 50.10
N GLY A 295 -5.48 28.72 48.88
CA GLY A 295 -6.51 29.53 48.21
C GLY A 295 -7.57 28.66 47.52
N ASP A 296 -8.72 29.30 47.20
CA ASP A 296 -9.82 28.65 46.49
C ASP A 296 -9.41 28.26 45.09
N LYS A 297 -9.47 26.97 44.80
CA LYS A 297 -9.17 26.42 43.47
C LYS A 297 -10.43 26.47 42.64
N PRO A 298 -10.34 26.88 41.33
CA PRO A 298 -11.47 26.82 40.42
C PRO A 298 -11.87 25.36 40.14
N GLU A 299 -13.09 25.12 39.63
CA GLU A 299 -13.51 23.79 39.21
C GLU A 299 -12.72 23.26 38.03
N SER A 300 -12.23 24.16 37.17
CA SER A 300 -11.42 23.86 36.00
C SER A 300 -10.51 25.02 35.64
N ILE A 301 -9.45 24.71 34.90
CA ILE A 301 -8.63 25.69 34.20
C ILE A 301 -8.57 25.43 32.74
N THR A 302 -8.39 26.48 31.93
CA THR A 302 -8.19 26.40 30.50
C THR A 302 -6.73 26.62 30.17
N VAL A 303 -6.18 25.77 29.32
CA VAL A 303 -4.78 25.83 28.88
C VAL A 303 -4.74 25.88 27.36
N ASP A 304 -4.15 26.94 26.83
CA ASP A 304 -3.90 27.11 25.41
C ASP A 304 -2.53 26.59 25.03
N ILE A 305 -2.49 25.80 23.96
CA ILE A 305 -1.30 25.22 23.38
C ILE A 305 -1.12 25.80 21.99
N LYS A 306 0.03 26.40 21.74
CA LYS A 306 0.43 26.91 20.44
C LYS A 306 1.62 26.10 19.89
N GLN A 307 1.63 25.85 18.60
CA GLN A 307 2.75 25.25 17.89
C GLN A 307 3.36 26.29 16.94
N GLY A 308 4.63 26.62 17.13
CA GLY A 308 5.30 27.62 16.30
C GLY A 308 4.57 28.99 16.29
N GLY A 309 3.90 29.36 17.39
CA GLY A 309 3.11 30.59 17.52
C GLY A 309 1.64 30.48 17.09
N ASN A 310 1.26 29.47 16.32
CA ASN A 310 -0.13 29.24 15.89
C ASN A 310 -0.91 28.42 16.92
N SER A 311 -2.21 28.65 17.06
CA SER A 311 -3.08 27.85 17.90
C SER A 311 -3.04 26.38 17.45
N TYR A 312 -2.76 25.49 18.40
CA TYR A 312 -2.74 24.03 18.15
C TYR A 312 -3.93 23.34 18.81
N LYS A 313 -4.12 23.55 20.12
CA LYS A 313 -5.22 22.97 20.88
C LYS A 313 -5.47 23.75 22.16
N THR A 314 -6.73 23.84 22.58
CA THR A 314 -7.12 24.31 23.90
C THR A 314 -7.66 23.13 24.69
N VAL A 315 -7.23 22.96 25.93
CA VAL A 315 -7.66 21.89 26.83
C VAL A 315 -8.18 22.45 28.14
N THR A 316 -9.12 21.73 28.73
CA THR A 316 -9.67 22.04 30.07
C THR A 316 -9.18 20.97 31.04
N LEU A 317 -8.49 21.38 32.10
CA LEU A 317 -8.08 20.50 33.19
C LEU A 317 -9.04 20.65 34.37
N LYS A 318 -9.37 19.52 34.99
CA LYS A 318 -10.15 19.40 36.21
C LYS A 318 -9.43 18.46 37.16
N SER A 319 -9.73 18.55 38.46
CA SER A 319 -9.29 17.57 39.41
C SER A 319 -9.87 16.20 39.11
N ASP A 320 -9.05 15.15 39.07
CA ASP A 320 -9.53 13.77 39.07
C ASP A 320 -9.99 13.33 40.48
N ALA A 321 -10.47 12.08 40.58
CA ALA A 321 -10.91 11.52 41.88
C ALA A 321 -9.80 11.44 42.96
N ASN A 322 -8.54 11.50 42.54
CA ASN A 322 -7.36 11.47 43.43
C ASN A 322 -6.80 12.88 43.70
N GLY A 323 -7.41 13.92 43.16
CA GLY A 323 -6.94 15.30 43.29
C GLY A 323 -5.88 15.72 42.28
N ASN A 324 -5.56 14.90 41.27
CA ASN A 324 -4.58 15.24 40.26
C ASN A 324 -5.21 16.07 39.16
N TRP A 325 -4.44 16.98 38.61
CA TRP A 325 -4.86 17.83 37.48
C TRP A 325 -3.90 17.59 36.34
N SER A 326 -4.26 16.75 35.39
CA SER A 326 -3.41 16.47 34.23
C SER A 326 -4.23 16.10 33.00
N THR A 327 -3.61 16.25 31.84
CA THR A 327 -4.15 15.78 30.56
C THR A 327 -3.00 15.48 29.61
N ASP A 328 -3.26 14.55 28.68
CA ASP A 328 -2.35 14.25 27.59
C ASP A 328 -2.89 14.86 26.28
N VAL A 329 -2.01 15.47 25.52
CA VAL A 329 -2.28 16.00 24.20
C VAL A 329 -1.41 15.25 23.20
N ILE A 330 -2.04 14.62 22.22
CA ILE A 330 -1.33 13.96 21.14
C ILE A 330 -0.71 15.02 20.23
N ILE A 331 0.59 14.89 19.98
CA ILE A 331 1.35 15.77 19.10
C ILE A 331 2.05 14.95 18.03
N PRO A 332 2.28 15.49 16.81
CA PRO A 332 2.98 14.77 15.78
C PRO A 332 4.45 14.51 16.15
N ALA A 333 4.93 13.31 15.82
CA ALA A 333 6.35 13.00 15.74
C ALA A 333 6.95 13.58 14.44
N GLY A 334 8.11 13.13 14.01
CA GLY A 334 8.81 13.59 12.81
C GLY A 334 9.70 14.80 13.11
N ALA A 335 9.57 15.90 12.36
CA ALA A 335 10.42 17.09 12.51
C ALA A 335 10.30 17.74 13.89
N ALA A 336 11.37 18.38 14.34
CA ALA A 336 11.38 19.13 15.60
C ALA A 336 10.27 20.20 15.64
N LYS A 337 9.58 20.29 16.76
CA LYS A 337 8.46 21.23 16.97
C LYS A 337 8.53 21.90 18.33
N THR A 338 8.19 23.18 18.36
CA THR A 338 8.14 23.98 19.58
C THR A 338 6.70 24.26 19.97
N TYR A 339 6.36 23.96 21.22
CA TYR A 339 5.05 24.21 21.82
C TYR A 339 5.16 25.23 22.92
N THR A 340 4.23 26.21 22.92
CA THR A 340 4.05 27.17 24.01
C THR A 340 2.74 26.81 24.71
N VAL A 341 2.83 26.59 26.02
CA VAL A 341 1.70 26.19 26.87
C VAL A 341 1.39 27.38 27.79
N THR A 342 0.14 27.87 27.80
CA THR A 342 -0.26 29.03 28.60
C THR A 342 -1.61 28.75 29.26
N GLU A 343 -1.67 28.89 30.54
CA GLU A 343 -2.92 28.86 31.29
C GLU A 343 -3.63 30.21 31.16
N THR A 344 -4.94 30.17 30.91
CA THR A 344 -5.79 31.35 31.06
C THR A 344 -5.94 31.66 32.55
N GLU A 345 -5.64 32.89 32.99
CA GLU A 345 -5.71 33.28 34.41
C GLU A 345 -7.13 32.99 34.95
N PRO A 346 -7.23 32.29 36.11
CA PRO A 346 -8.50 32.06 36.76
C PRO A 346 -9.21 33.37 37.13
N GLU A 347 -10.55 33.41 37.01
CA GLU A 347 -11.38 34.60 37.23
C GLU A 347 -11.20 35.24 38.61
N ASN A 348 -10.87 34.44 39.64
CA ASN A 348 -10.64 34.96 41.01
C ASN A 348 -9.35 35.75 41.16
N HIS A 349 -8.48 35.75 40.16
CA HIS A 349 -7.21 36.48 40.12
C HIS A 349 -6.26 36.25 41.32
N GLN A 350 -6.48 35.19 42.11
CA GLN A 350 -5.73 34.89 43.31
C GLN A 350 -4.39 34.21 43.03
N TRP A 351 -4.18 33.71 41.84
CA TRP A 351 -3.10 32.81 41.49
C TRP A 351 -2.06 33.46 40.55
N LYS A 352 -0.81 33.09 40.74
CA LYS A 352 0.30 33.43 39.82
C LYS A 352 0.85 32.13 39.22
N ALA A 353 0.71 31.96 37.92
CA ALA A 353 1.26 30.83 37.20
C ALA A 353 2.77 30.92 37.00
N SER A 354 3.45 29.80 37.15
CA SER A 354 4.81 29.54 36.72
C SER A 354 4.87 28.22 35.99
N TYR A 355 5.89 28.03 35.17
CA TYR A 355 5.97 26.90 34.26
C TYR A 355 7.33 26.24 34.32
N GLN A 356 7.33 24.91 34.22
CA GLN A 356 8.54 24.12 34.00
C GLN A 356 8.24 23.07 32.91
N HIS A 357 9.25 22.66 32.19
CA HIS A 357 9.10 21.67 31.12
C HIS A 357 10.28 20.71 31.08
N LYS A 358 10.03 19.54 30.47
CA LYS A 358 11.06 18.55 30.14
C LYS A 358 10.67 17.74 28.90
N VAL A 359 11.66 17.08 28.28
CA VAL A 359 11.45 16.09 27.23
C VAL A 359 12.01 14.75 27.67
N GLY A 360 11.22 13.69 27.55
CA GLY A 360 11.58 12.36 28.02
C GLY A 360 11.92 12.32 29.49
N ASN A 361 13.04 11.72 29.81
CA ASN A 361 13.57 11.61 31.19
C ASN A 361 14.49 12.78 31.58
N GLY A 362 14.51 13.87 30.83
CA GLY A 362 15.30 15.07 31.14
C GLY A 362 14.90 15.72 32.45
N ALA A 363 15.75 16.58 32.97
CA ALA A 363 15.42 17.41 34.11
C ALA A 363 14.42 18.51 33.76
N LEU A 364 13.60 18.94 34.73
CA LEU A 364 12.73 20.09 34.56
C LEU A 364 13.55 21.39 34.40
N ALA A 365 13.21 22.17 33.40
CA ALA A 365 13.73 23.50 33.10
C ALA A 365 12.61 24.53 33.21
N ASP A 366 12.93 25.75 33.63
CA ASP A 366 11.95 26.84 33.77
C ASP A 366 11.48 27.34 32.39
N GLY A 367 10.20 27.67 32.29
CA GLY A 367 9.56 28.22 31.11
C GLY A 367 8.37 27.42 30.60
N ASN A 368 7.56 28.08 29.77
CA ASN A 368 6.35 27.54 29.19
C ASN A 368 6.52 27.10 27.72
N VAL A 369 7.76 27.08 27.21
CA VAL A 369 8.10 26.71 25.84
C VAL A 369 8.92 25.44 25.87
N VAL A 370 8.39 24.39 25.27
CA VAL A 370 9.07 23.09 25.16
C VAL A 370 9.34 22.78 23.67
N THR A 371 10.57 22.41 23.34
CA THR A 371 10.93 21.93 22.00
C THR A 371 11.07 20.42 22.04
N VAL A 372 10.18 19.74 21.32
CA VAL A 372 10.27 18.30 21.08
C VAL A 372 11.21 18.09 19.90
N PRO A 373 12.30 17.34 20.07
CA PRO A 373 13.30 17.15 19.01
C PRO A 373 12.74 16.31 17.87
N GLU A 374 13.40 16.39 16.72
CA GLU A 374 13.14 15.50 15.59
C GLU A 374 13.28 14.03 16.00
N SER A 375 12.27 13.22 15.72
CA SER A 375 12.30 11.79 16.00
C SER A 375 11.22 11.06 15.18
N MET A 376 11.59 9.95 14.59
CA MET A 376 10.64 8.99 13.99
C MET A 376 9.97 8.10 15.06
N ALA A 377 10.50 8.07 16.27
CA ALA A 377 9.92 7.37 17.42
C ALA A 377 9.09 8.35 18.27
N SER A 378 8.14 7.79 19.03
CA SER A 378 7.35 8.56 19.99
C SER A 378 8.24 9.25 21.03
N GLN A 379 7.95 10.50 21.31
CA GLN A 379 8.59 11.32 22.33
C GLN A 379 7.53 11.79 23.33
N ASN A 380 7.91 11.86 24.63
CA ASN A 380 7.06 12.43 25.66
C ASN A 380 7.64 13.74 26.12
N ALA A 381 6.87 14.81 26.01
CA ALA A 381 7.19 16.09 26.64
C ALA A 381 6.24 16.34 27.81
N THR A 382 6.70 16.99 28.84
CA THR A 382 5.88 17.38 30.01
C THR A 382 5.99 18.88 30.23
N VAL A 383 4.88 19.53 30.52
CA VAL A 383 4.81 20.89 31.02
C VAL A 383 4.08 20.88 32.37
N VAL A 384 4.73 21.36 33.39
CA VAL A 384 4.17 21.53 34.74
C VAL A 384 3.80 22.98 34.92
N ILE A 385 2.54 23.25 35.23
CA ILE A 385 1.99 24.56 35.53
C ILE A 385 1.77 24.64 37.05
N THR A 386 2.52 25.48 37.73
CA THR A 386 2.35 25.69 39.19
C THR A 386 1.69 27.03 39.42
N ASN A 387 0.50 27.03 40.04
CA ASN A 387 -0.13 28.25 40.54
C ASN A 387 0.20 28.45 42.00
N THR A 388 0.84 29.56 42.29
CA THR A 388 1.17 29.99 43.64
C THR A 388 0.19 31.06 44.06
N LEU A 389 -0.38 30.91 45.27
CA LEU A 389 -1.30 31.90 45.84
C LEU A 389 -0.60 33.27 45.94
N LYS A 390 -1.20 34.28 45.38
CA LYS A 390 -0.72 35.67 45.50
C LYS A 390 -0.90 36.13 46.96
N THR A 391 0.17 36.47 47.63
CA THR A 391 0.11 37.07 48.95
C THR A 391 -0.02 38.57 48.83
N ALA A 392 -1.06 39.14 49.45
CA ALA A 392 -1.19 40.58 49.61
C ALA A 392 -0.46 41.03 50.89
N THR A 393 0.46 41.95 50.77
CA THR A 393 1.08 42.59 51.93
C THR A 393 0.35 43.90 52.20
N LEU A 394 -0.44 43.93 53.23
CA LEU A 394 -1.06 45.18 53.69
C LEU A 394 -0.04 45.97 54.49
N LYS A 395 0.66 46.90 53.86
CA LYS A 395 1.56 47.80 54.53
C LYS A 395 0.84 49.14 54.71
N ASN A 396 0.49 49.48 55.96
CA ASN A 396 -0.19 50.73 56.33
C ASN A 396 -1.60 50.91 55.70
N ALA A 397 -2.26 49.79 55.25
CA ALA A 397 -3.55 49.86 54.57
C ALA A 397 -4.76 49.88 55.54
N ILE A 398 -4.56 49.48 56.79
CA ILE A 398 -5.61 49.45 57.80
C ILE A 398 -5.16 50.32 58.96
N GLY A 399 -5.88 51.39 59.17
CA GLY A 399 -5.70 52.26 60.37
C GLY A 399 -6.87 52.06 61.35
N VAL A 400 -6.56 51.81 62.57
CA VAL A 400 -7.57 51.77 63.65
C VAL A 400 -7.42 53.04 64.52
N LYS A 401 -8.48 53.84 64.58
CA LYS A 401 -8.50 55.01 65.47
C LYS A 401 -9.47 54.70 66.63
N LYS A 402 -9.01 54.82 67.80
CA LYS A 402 -9.80 54.73 69.02
C LYS A 402 -10.00 56.13 69.64
N GLU A 403 -11.23 56.52 69.82
CA GLU A 403 -11.60 57.76 70.51
C GLU A 403 -12.17 57.37 71.86
N LEU A 404 -11.68 58.04 72.92
CA LEU A 404 -12.20 57.90 74.25
C LEU A 404 -13.05 59.18 74.62
N VAL A 405 -14.30 58.91 74.95
CA VAL A 405 -15.22 60.00 75.28
C VAL A 405 -15.59 59.88 76.74
N GLY A 406 -15.53 60.98 77.42
CA GLY A 406 -15.89 61.10 78.81
C GLY A 406 -14.76 61.07 79.83
N ARG A 407 -13.52 60.82 79.45
CA ARG A 407 -12.30 60.95 80.23
C ARG A 407 -11.05 60.97 79.35
N ASP A 408 -9.96 61.46 79.94
CA ASP A 408 -8.64 61.41 79.25
C ASP A 408 -8.04 59.99 79.24
N TRP A 409 -7.12 59.73 78.30
CA TRP A 409 -6.35 58.50 78.24
C TRP A 409 -5.45 58.33 79.47
N LYS A 410 -5.37 57.06 79.91
CA LYS A 410 -4.40 56.66 80.98
C LYS A 410 -3.43 55.67 80.33
N ASP A 411 -2.18 55.70 80.85
CA ASP A 411 -1.13 54.77 80.35
C ASP A 411 -1.47 53.27 80.56
N SER A 412 -2.43 52.98 81.48
CA SER A 412 -2.93 51.62 81.71
C SER A 412 -4.09 51.21 80.85
N ASP A 413 -4.55 52.03 79.85
CA ASP A 413 -5.62 51.69 79.00
C ASP A 413 -5.17 50.72 77.85
N GLU A 414 -5.70 49.51 77.90
CA GLU A 414 -5.39 48.48 76.90
C GLU A 414 -6.68 48.17 76.13
N PHE A 415 -6.54 48.04 74.76
CA PHE A 415 -7.64 47.70 73.92
C PHE A 415 -7.17 46.64 72.93
N THR A 416 -7.96 45.56 72.77
CA THR A 416 -7.72 44.50 71.81
C THR A 416 -8.59 44.72 70.54
N PHE A 417 -7.94 44.80 69.39
CA PHE A 417 -8.60 44.82 68.11
C PHE A 417 -8.43 43.46 67.41
N LYS A 418 -9.50 42.90 66.98
CA LYS A 418 -9.45 41.68 66.16
C LYS A 418 -9.83 42.04 64.72
N LEU A 419 -8.94 41.77 63.79
CA LEU A 419 -9.21 41.81 62.36
C LEU A 419 -9.63 40.40 61.97
N LYS A 420 -10.80 40.27 61.33
CA LYS A 420 -11.30 39.02 60.78
C LYS A 420 -11.57 39.30 59.29
N ALA A 421 -11.02 38.48 58.41
CA ALA A 421 -11.46 38.47 57.03
C ALA A 421 -12.77 37.70 56.99
N ASP A 422 -13.76 38.26 56.34
CA ASP A 422 -15.00 37.53 55.97
C ASP A 422 -14.67 36.70 54.75
N ASP A 423 -15.12 35.44 54.74
CA ASP A 423 -14.95 34.46 53.64
C ASP A 423 -15.75 34.88 52.39
#